data_f7b6d3a7b2caa6e5741cce41756a07c1
#
_entry.id   f7b6d3a7b2caa6e5741cce41756a07c1
#
_cell.length_a   1.000
_cell.length_b   1.000
_cell.length_c   1.000
_cell.angle_alpha   90.00
_cell.angle_beta   90.00
_cell.angle_gamma   90.00
#
_symmetry.space_group_name_H-M   'P 1'
#
loop_
_entity.id
_entity.type
_entity.pdbx_description
1 polymer ?
#
loop_
_entity_poly.entity_id
_entity_poly.type
_entity_poly.pdbx_seq_one_letter_code
_entity_poly.pdbx_strand_id
1 'polypeptide(L)'
;MRKVFITGASGLLGRALVREFQAKPGFEVLATAFNRVSAGLIKLDLLDFVSVAEFLGTHKPDFIIHAAAERRPDVCQNDPEATKALNIHATKNIACIASQIESWMLYISTNYVFDGTSPPYTPVSVTNPLNLYGESKLEGERTMWKNVVSGGILRLPILYGEVETLDESSVTQIASALVAQSEIGIDDWANRYPTFVDDVAYVCRQMLEYRSENSEFSGTYHWSGNQPMTKYQMAHVMAEVLESTVDHIVPVKHPPIGAPRPQDCQLDCTDLKALGIGKQTAFLEAIRITLSSIDGVFDL
;
A
#
# COMPACT_ATOMS: atom_id res chain seq x y z
N MET A 1 -12.42 20.04 13.81
CA MET A 1 -12.30 18.64 13.33
C MET A 1 -11.64 18.70 11.97
N ARG A 2 -10.59 17.90 11.71
CA ARG A 2 -9.84 17.91 10.44
C ARG A 2 -10.48 16.94 9.46
N LYS A 3 -10.67 17.35 8.22
CA LYS A 3 -11.24 16.47 7.19
C LYS A 3 -10.14 15.73 6.46
N VAL A 4 -10.27 14.41 6.36
CA VAL A 4 -9.35 13.52 5.63
C VAL A 4 -10.10 12.84 4.49
N PHE A 5 -9.69 13.13 3.26
CA PHE A 5 -10.20 12.45 2.07
C PHE A 5 -9.30 11.25 1.75
N ILE A 6 -9.90 10.05 1.65
CA ILE A 6 -9.20 8.80 1.38
C ILE A 6 -9.71 8.20 0.08
N THR A 7 -8.85 8.07 -0.92
CA THR A 7 -9.16 7.33 -2.16
C THR A 7 -8.81 5.86 -2.03
N GLY A 8 -9.53 5.00 -2.76
CA GLY A 8 -9.28 3.56 -2.70
C GLY A 8 -9.68 2.94 -1.35
N ALA A 9 -10.67 3.52 -0.68
CA ALA A 9 -11.09 3.14 0.66
C ALA A 9 -11.62 1.70 0.79
N SER A 10 -12.09 1.09 -0.31
CA SER A 10 -12.48 -0.33 -0.34
C SER A 10 -11.30 -1.30 -0.52
N GLY A 11 -10.10 -0.81 -0.78
CA GLY A 11 -8.90 -1.64 -0.90
C GLY A 11 -8.31 -2.02 0.46
N LEU A 12 -7.37 -2.97 0.45
CA LEU A 12 -6.72 -3.50 1.65
C LEU A 12 -6.19 -2.39 2.58
N LEU A 13 -5.33 -1.51 2.09
CA LEU A 13 -4.82 -0.38 2.89
C LEU A 13 -5.93 0.65 3.16
N GLY A 14 -6.83 0.89 2.20
CA GLY A 14 -7.89 1.87 2.35
C GLY A 14 -8.82 1.56 3.52
N ARG A 15 -9.22 0.30 3.70
CA ARG A 15 -10.04 -0.15 4.84
C ARG A 15 -9.32 0.08 6.19
N ALA A 16 -8.03 -0.22 6.26
CA ALA A 16 -7.22 0.01 7.47
C ALA A 16 -7.13 1.52 7.77
N LEU A 17 -6.91 2.37 6.76
CA LEU A 17 -6.92 3.82 6.91
C LEU A 17 -8.27 4.32 7.44
N VAL A 18 -9.37 3.87 6.85
CA VAL A 18 -10.72 4.27 7.30
C VAL A 18 -10.93 3.90 8.77
N ARG A 19 -10.62 2.67 9.16
CA ARG A 19 -10.74 2.23 10.57
C ARG A 19 -9.89 3.08 11.51
N GLU A 20 -8.62 3.31 11.19
CA GLU A 20 -7.69 4.07 12.02
C GLU A 20 -8.15 5.51 12.24
N PHE A 21 -8.58 6.20 11.16
CA PHE A 21 -9.00 7.60 11.28
C PHE A 21 -10.40 7.74 11.90
N GLN A 22 -11.32 6.80 11.67
CA GLN A 22 -12.64 6.83 12.34
C GLN A 22 -12.55 6.53 13.83
N ALA A 23 -11.63 5.66 14.25
CA ALA A 23 -11.41 5.36 15.66
C ALA A 23 -10.78 6.52 16.45
N LYS A 24 -10.21 7.53 15.76
CA LYS A 24 -9.50 8.63 16.40
C LYS A 24 -10.36 9.90 16.42
N PRO A 25 -10.70 10.43 17.62
CA PRO A 25 -11.36 11.73 17.72
C PRO A 25 -10.56 12.85 17.05
N GLY A 26 -11.27 13.78 16.40
CA GLY A 26 -10.65 14.94 15.76
C GLY A 26 -10.53 14.85 14.25
N PHE A 27 -10.85 13.69 13.63
CA PHE A 27 -10.91 13.51 12.19
C PHE A 27 -12.35 13.28 11.70
N GLU A 28 -12.68 13.88 10.57
CA GLU A 28 -13.86 13.58 9.74
C GLU A 28 -13.36 12.86 8.48
N VAL A 29 -13.84 11.64 8.24
CA VAL A 29 -13.35 10.79 7.15
C VAL A 29 -14.27 10.84 5.95
N LEU A 30 -13.75 11.27 4.80
CA LEU A 30 -14.38 11.24 3.50
C LEU A 30 -13.78 10.10 2.69
N ALA A 31 -14.34 8.90 2.83
CA ALA A 31 -13.81 7.67 2.23
C ALA A 31 -14.50 7.36 0.90
N THR A 32 -13.73 7.20 -0.20
CA THR A 32 -14.29 6.96 -1.53
C THR A 32 -13.84 5.65 -2.15
N ALA A 33 -14.77 5.03 -2.88
CA ALA A 33 -14.54 3.84 -3.68
C ALA A 33 -15.30 3.94 -5.03
N PHE A 34 -14.88 3.14 -6.01
CA PHE A 34 -15.55 3.09 -7.31
C PHE A 34 -16.36 1.80 -7.50
N ASN A 35 -15.70 0.63 -7.51
CA ASN A 35 -16.35 -0.65 -7.83
C ASN A 35 -16.97 -1.35 -6.60
N ARG A 36 -16.26 -1.34 -5.46
CA ARG A 36 -16.67 -2.01 -4.21
C ARG A 36 -17.14 -0.96 -3.21
N VAL A 37 -18.35 -0.48 -3.38
CA VAL A 37 -18.95 0.55 -2.50
C VAL A 37 -19.77 -0.16 -1.43
N SER A 38 -19.24 -0.23 -0.22
CA SER A 38 -19.95 -0.72 0.99
C SER A 38 -20.54 0.46 1.79
N ALA A 39 -21.29 0.13 2.84
CA ALA A 39 -21.88 1.15 3.72
C ALA A 39 -20.79 2.07 4.31
N GLY A 40 -21.05 3.38 4.29
CA GLY A 40 -20.10 4.39 4.75
C GLY A 40 -19.07 4.86 3.72
N LEU A 41 -19.02 4.25 2.52
CA LEU A 41 -18.18 4.71 1.43
C LEU A 41 -18.98 5.54 0.41
N ILE A 42 -18.34 6.58 -0.09
CA ILE A 42 -18.88 7.46 -1.12
C ILE A 42 -18.45 6.94 -2.49
N LYS A 43 -19.40 6.75 -3.41
CA LYS A 43 -19.05 6.35 -4.78
C LYS A 43 -18.45 7.52 -5.53
N LEU A 44 -17.21 7.36 -6.00
CA LEU A 44 -16.52 8.38 -6.80
C LEU A 44 -15.57 7.71 -7.80
N ASP A 45 -15.77 7.98 -9.08
CA ASP A 45 -14.82 7.58 -10.13
C ASP A 45 -13.71 8.62 -10.20
N LEU A 46 -12.47 8.20 -9.92
CA LEU A 46 -11.31 9.09 -9.98
C LEU A 46 -10.93 9.50 -11.40
N LEU A 47 -11.48 8.83 -12.42
CA LEU A 47 -11.32 9.18 -13.84
C LEU A 47 -12.37 10.18 -14.34
N ASP A 48 -13.44 10.38 -13.57
CA ASP A 48 -14.36 11.50 -13.77
C ASP A 48 -13.80 12.77 -13.08
N PHE A 49 -12.93 13.46 -13.80
CA PHE A 49 -12.20 14.62 -13.27
C PHE A 49 -13.12 15.77 -12.84
N VAL A 50 -14.30 15.89 -13.46
CA VAL A 50 -15.28 16.92 -13.10
C VAL A 50 -15.90 16.59 -11.75
N SER A 51 -16.42 15.38 -11.58
CA SER A 51 -16.99 14.93 -10.31
C SER A 51 -15.97 14.98 -9.16
N VAL A 52 -14.72 14.64 -9.41
CA VAL A 52 -13.63 14.75 -8.41
C VAL A 52 -13.39 16.20 -8.01
N ALA A 53 -13.38 17.13 -8.98
CA ALA A 53 -13.18 18.55 -8.72
C ALA A 53 -14.34 19.15 -7.92
N GLU A 54 -15.58 18.83 -8.29
CA GLU A 54 -16.79 19.27 -7.57
C GLU A 54 -16.80 18.72 -6.13
N PHE A 55 -16.48 17.44 -5.96
CA PHE A 55 -16.44 16.81 -4.65
C PHE A 55 -15.40 17.47 -3.73
N LEU A 56 -14.15 17.57 -4.19
CA LEU A 56 -13.08 18.17 -3.40
C LEU A 56 -13.28 19.67 -3.17
N GLY A 57 -13.80 20.40 -4.16
CA GLY A 57 -14.13 21.82 -4.04
C GLY A 57 -15.24 22.09 -3.03
N THR A 58 -16.22 21.17 -2.92
CA THR A 58 -17.32 21.27 -1.95
C THR A 58 -16.87 20.93 -0.53
N HIS A 59 -16.14 19.83 -0.36
CA HIS A 59 -15.78 19.32 0.97
C HIS A 59 -14.53 19.98 1.54
N LYS A 60 -13.60 20.43 0.71
CA LYS A 60 -12.32 21.08 1.06
C LYS A 60 -11.60 20.34 2.20
N PRO A 61 -11.19 19.07 1.99
CA PRO A 61 -10.49 18.34 3.03
C PRO A 61 -9.15 19.00 3.38
N ASP A 62 -8.75 18.97 4.66
CA ASP A 62 -7.46 19.43 5.11
C ASP A 62 -6.33 18.53 4.61
N PHE A 63 -6.64 17.23 4.49
CA PHE A 63 -5.71 16.18 4.08
C PHE A 63 -6.31 15.27 3.02
N ILE A 64 -5.47 14.85 2.08
CA ILE A 64 -5.80 13.84 1.07
C ILE A 64 -4.82 12.67 1.21
N ILE A 65 -5.33 11.45 1.44
CA ILE A 65 -4.54 10.21 1.34
C ILE A 65 -4.93 9.53 0.04
N HIS A 66 -4.04 9.59 -0.94
CA HIS A 66 -4.27 8.98 -2.25
C HIS A 66 -3.68 7.57 -2.29
N ALA A 67 -4.53 6.57 -1.97
CA ALA A 67 -4.17 5.17 -1.92
C ALA A 67 -4.73 4.33 -3.09
N ALA A 68 -5.59 4.90 -3.92
CA ALA A 68 -6.12 4.22 -5.11
C ALA A 68 -5.03 4.03 -6.17
N ALA A 69 -4.86 2.80 -6.65
CA ALA A 69 -3.96 2.46 -7.75
C ALA A 69 -4.26 1.05 -8.29
N GLU A 70 -3.96 0.79 -9.56
CA GLU A 70 -3.70 -0.59 -9.98
C GLU A 70 -2.30 -0.97 -9.50
N ARG A 71 -2.22 -2.03 -8.68
CA ARG A 71 -1.01 -2.44 -7.94
C ARG A 71 -0.43 -3.77 -8.39
N ARG A 72 -1.12 -4.48 -9.30
CA ARG A 72 -0.72 -5.80 -9.78
C ARG A 72 0.17 -5.66 -11.01
N PRO A 73 1.50 -5.99 -10.93
CA PRO A 73 2.42 -5.77 -12.04
C PRO A 73 1.97 -6.41 -13.35
N ASP A 74 1.45 -7.65 -13.29
CA ASP A 74 1.00 -8.36 -14.50
C ASP A 74 -0.25 -7.72 -15.11
N VAL A 75 -1.17 -7.19 -14.31
CA VAL A 75 -2.34 -6.43 -14.80
C VAL A 75 -1.90 -5.13 -15.44
N CYS A 76 -0.98 -4.39 -14.81
CA CYS A 76 -0.41 -3.18 -15.37
C CYS A 76 0.23 -3.43 -16.74
N GLN A 77 0.97 -4.54 -16.88
CA GLN A 77 1.61 -4.93 -18.13
C GLN A 77 0.59 -5.27 -19.24
N ASN A 78 -0.54 -5.87 -18.86
CA ASN A 78 -1.58 -6.29 -19.81
C ASN A 78 -2.50 -5.12 -20.22
N ASP A 79 -2.68 -4.11 -19.36
CA ASP A 79 -3.48 -2.92 -19.65
C ASP A 79 -2.72 -1.63 -19.25
N PRO A 80 -1.75 -1.19 -20.08
CA PRO A 80 -0.95 0.00 -19.82
C PRO A 80 -1.77 1.30 -19.78
N GLU A 81 -2.79 1.42 -20.60
CA GLU A 81 -3.58 2.65 -20.70
C GLU A 81 -4.48 2.85 -19.47
N ALA A 82 -5.19 1.82 -19.02
CA ALA A 82 -5.94 1.89 -17.78
C ALA A 82 -5.03 2.14 -16.58
N THR A 83 -3.84 1.53 -16.57
CA THR A 83 -2.82 1.76 -15.53
C THR A 83 -2.37 3.22 -15.48
N LYS A 84 -2.04 3.82 -16.64
CA LYS A 84 -1.64 5.24 -16.71
C LYS A 84 -2.79 6.16 -16.33
N ALA A 85 -4.01 5.86 -16.79
CA ALA A 85 -5.20 6.65 -16.45
C ALA A 85 -5.38 6.73 -14.94
N LEU A 86 -5.35 5.58 -14.23
CA LEU A 86 -5.56 5.55 -12.79
C LEU A 86 -4.33 6.03 -12.01
N ASN A 87 -3.12 5.49 -12.30
CA ASN A 87 -1.94 5.74 -11.46
C ASN A 87 -1.28 7.11 -11.73
N ILE A 88 -1.49 7.70 -12.91
CA ILE A 88 -0.85 8.97 -13.31
C ILE A 88 -1.88 10.09 -13.47
N HIS A 89 -2.90 9.90 -14.35
CA HIS A 89 -3.79 11.01 -14.68
C HIS A 89 -4.74 11.35 -13.54
N ALA A 90 -5.30 10.36 -12.84
CA ALA A 90 -6.09 10.60 -11.62
C ALA A 90 -5.23 11.26 -10.52
N THR A 91 -4.00 10.79 -10.33
CA THR A 91 -3.04 11.42 -9.39
C THR A 91 -2.80 12.89 -9.73
N LYS A 92 -2.59 13.20 -11.03
CA LYS A 92 -2.42 14.58 -11.49
C LYS A 92 -3.63 15.45 -11.15
N ASN A 93 -4.82 14.96 -11.47
CA ASN A 93 -6.06 15.70 -11.21
C ASN A 93 -6.23 16.02 -9.72
N ILE A 94 -6.07 15.01 -8.87
CA ILE A 94 -6.17 15.18 -7.41
C ILE A 94 -5.10 16.15 -6.90
N ALA A 95 -3.85 16.05 -7.36
CA ALA A 95 -2.76 16.93 -6.94
C ALA A 95 -3.01 18.40 -7.34
N CYS A 96 -3.52 18.65 -8.56
CA CYS A 96 -3.90 20.00 -8.99
C CYS A 96 -4.99 20.60 -8.10
N ILE A 97 -6.02 19.81 -7.77
CA ILE A 97 -7.11 20.28 -6.92
C ILE A 97 -6.62 20.47 -5.48
N ALA A 98 -5.82 19.53 -4.95
CA ALA A 98 -5.21 19.66 -3.62
C ALA A 98 -4.46 20.98 -3.44
N SER A 99 -3.69 21.38 -4.45
CA SER A 99 -3.00 22.67 -4.47
C SER A 99 -3.97 23.87 -4.46
N GLN A 100 -5.06 23.79 -5.24
CA GLN A 100 -6.07 24.87 -5.31
C GLN A 100 -6.85 25.09 -4.02
N ILE A 101 -7.11 23.99 -3.27
CA ILE A 101 -7.86 24.05 -2.00
C ILE A 101 -6.94 24.06 -0.78
N GLU A 102 -5.61 24.19 -0.98
CA GLU A 102 -4.57 24.20 0.04
C GLU A 102 -4.54 22.93 0.93
N SER A 103 -4.95 21.79 0.38
CA SER A 103 -4.94 20.50 1.06
C SER A 103 -3.56 19.86 1.02
N TRP A 104 -3.09 19.32 2.14
CA TRP A 104 -1.86 18.52 2.16
C TRP A 104 -2.12 17.10 1.66
N MET A 105 -1.39 16.68 0.62
CA MET A 105 -1.59 15.39 -0.02
C MET A 105 -0.51 14.40 0.39
N LEU A 106 -0.92 13.22 0.89
CA LEU A 106 -0.08 12.04 1.07
C LEU A 106 -0.35 11.04 -0.06
N TYR A 107 0.66 10.82 -0.89
CA TYR A 107 0.61 9.84 -1.97
C TYR A 107 1.22 8.51 -1.53
N ILE A 108 0.45 7.44 -1.59
CA ILE A 108 0.93 6.09 -1.31
C ILE A 108 1.65 5.54 -2.54
N SER A 109 2.96 5.32 -2.42
CA SER A 109 3.82 4.79 -3.47
C SER A 109 4.35 3.40 -3.12
N THR A 110 5.39 2.93 -3.80
CA THR A 110 5.87 1.56 -3.72
C THR A 110 7.40 1.48 -3.71
N ASN A 111 7.95 0.43 -3.11
CA ASN A 111 9.36 0.08 -3.25
C ASN A 111 9.73 -0.43 -4.65
N TYR A 112 8.75 -0.74 -5.52
CA TYR A 112 9.00 -1.13 -6.92
C TYR A 112 9.46 0.03 -7.82
N VAL A 113 9.62 1.23 -7.27
CA VAL A 113 10.38 2.32 -7.93
C VAL A 113 11.89 2.02 -7.99
N PHE A 114 12.36 0.98 -7.29
CA PHE A 114 13.75 0.52 -7.26
C PHE A 114 13.91 -0.82 -7.98
N ASP A 115 15.13 -1.10 -8.44
CA ASP A 115 15.48 -2.32 -9.18
C ASP A 115 15.90 -3.51 -8.28
N GLY A 116 16.16 -3.28 -7.01
CA GLY A 116 16.57 -4.33 -6.07
C GLY A 116 18.05 -4.73 -6.11
N THR A 117 18.92 -3.90 -6.70
CA THR A 117 20.35 -4.21 -6.88
C THR A 117 21.25 -3.65 -5.78
N SER A 118 20.78 -2.66 -5.03
CA SER A 118 21.60 -1.94 -4.04
C SER A 118 20.81 -1.56 -2.76
N PRO A 119 20.14 -2.52 -2.08
CA PRO A 119 19.47 -2.26 -0.81
C PRO A 119 20.48 -2.01 0.34
N PRO A 120 20.10 -1.31 1.42
CA PRO A 120 18.81 -0.64 1.61
C PRO A 120 18.71 0.68 0.83
N TYR A 121 17.50 0.98 0.33
CA TYR A 121 17.23 2.23 -0.38
C TYR A 121 16.76 3.32 0.57
N THR A 122 17.38 4.49 0.49
CA THR A 122 16.93 5.71 1.16
C THR A 122 15.92 6.47 0.28
N PRO A 123 15.16 7.44 0.82
CA PRO A 123 14.23 8.25 0.02
C PRO A 123 14.87 8.98 -1.17
N VAL A 124 16.17 9.27 -1.08
CA VAL A 124 16.95 9.98 -2.13
C VAL A 124 17.72 9.02 -3.06
N SER A 125 17.65 7.71 -2.85
CA SER A 125 18.28 6.73 -3.73
C SER A 125 17.75 6.83 -5.15
N VAL A 126 18.62 6.54 -6.13
CA VAL A 126 18.26 6.55 -7.56
C VAL A 126 17.18 5.50 -7.82
N THR A 127 16.09 5.93 -8.44
CA THR A 127 14.98 5.06 -8.83
C THR A 127 15.24 4.42 -10.18
N ASN A 128 14.94 3.12 -10.32
CA ASN A 128 15.07 2.34 -11.55
C ASN A 128 14.02 1.22 -11.58
N PRO A 129 12.73 1.52 -11.85
CA PRO A 129 11.67 0.53 -11.84
C PRO A 129 11.87 -0.51 -12.96
N LEU A 130 11.55 -1.80 -12.66
CA LEU A 130 11.72 -2.91 -13.59
C LEU A 130 10.46 -3.26 -14.40
N ASN A 131 9.31 -2.69 -14.04
CA ASN A 131 8.02 -3.02 -14.64
C ASN A 131 7.10 -1.80 -14.69
N LEU A 132 6.05 -1.90 -15.50
CA LEU A 132 5.11 -0.80 -15.72
C LEU A 132 4.39 -0.33 -14.45
N TYR A 133 4.15 -1.23 -13.48
CA TYR A 133 3.60 -0.81 -12.19
C TYR A 133 4.55 0.17 -11.47
N GLY A 134 5.82 -0.21 -11.30
CA GLY A 134 6.83 0.66 -10.70
C GLY A 134 7.02 1.97 -11.46
N GLU A 135 7.08 1.91 -12.81
CA GLU A 135 7.16 3.10 -13.68
C GLU A 135 5.97 4.04 -13.48
N SER A 136 4.75 3.49 -13.49
CA SER A 136 3.53 4.28 -13.31
C SER A 136 3.45 4.94 -11.94
N LYS A 137 3.89 4.25 -10.88
CA LYS A 137 3.94 4.80 -9.53
C LYS A 137 4.99 5.89 -9.40
N LEU A 138 6.18 5.70 -10.00
CA LEU A 138 7.23 6.72 -10.04
C LEU A 138 6.79 7.96 -10.81
N GLU A 139 6.10 7.80 -11.95
CA GLU A 139 5.56 8.94 -12.68
C GLU A 139 4.42 9.63 -11.91
N GLY A 140 3.64 8.87 -11.13
CA GLY A 140 2.69 9.42 -10.16
C GLY A 140 3.38 10.30 -9.10
N GLU A 141 4.52 9.86 -8.52
CA GLU A 141 5.33 10.65 -7.60
C GLU A 141 5.78 11.97 -8.23
N ARG A 142 6.36 11.89 -9.45
CA ARG A 142 6.82 13.07 -10.20
C ARG A 142 5.68 14.02 -10.53
N THR A 143 4.55 13.46 -10.92
CA THR A 143 3.35 14.22 -11.26
C THR A 143 2.77 14.92 -10.04
N MET A 144 2.72 14.25 -8.89
CA MET A 144 2.32 14.89 -7.64
C MET A 144 3.22 16.09 -7.33
N TRP A 145 4.54 15.91 -7.29
CA TRP A 145 5.49 16.99 -6.95
C TRP A 145 5.45 18.18 -7.93
N LYS A 146 5.08 17.96 -9.18
CA LYS A 146 4.90 19.05 -10.15
C LYS A 146 3.67 19.91 -9.87
N ASN A 147 2.70 19.39 -9.13
CA ASN A 147 1.37 20.01 -9.01
C ASN A 147 0.99 20.38 -7.55
N VAL A 148 1.69 19.89 -6.52
CA VAL A 148 1.44 20.31 -5.13
C VAL A 148 2.52 21.26 -4.64
N VAL A 149 2.12 22.19 -3.77
CA VAL A 149 3.07 23.10 -3.09
C VAL A 149 3.73 22.38 -1.92
N SER A 150 2.97 21.55 -1.20
CA SER A 150 3.43 20.78 -0.03
C SER A 150 2.69 19.45 0.04
N GLY A 151 3.41 18.38 0.36
CA GLY A 151 2.83 17.05 0.44
C GLY A 151 3.81 16.02 0.95
N GLY A 152 3.39 14.76 0.99
CA GLY A 152 4.22 13.62 1.34
C GLY A 152 4.06 12.48 0.34
N ILE A 153 5.15 11.77 0.10
CA ILE A 153 5.13 10.47 -0.56
C ILE A 153 5.52 9.44 0.48
N LEU A 154 4.73 8.36 0.59
CA LEU A 154 5.07 7.21 1.43
C LEU A 154 5.26 5.99 0.54
N ARG A 155 6.50 5.54 0.39
CA ARG A 155 6.84 4.31 -0.32
C ARG A 155 6.72 3.12 0.61
N LEU A 156 5.99 2.10 0.17
CA LEU A 156 5.66 0.90 0.93
C LEU A 156 6.07 -0.35 0.15
N PRO A 157 6.43 -1.44 0.83
CA PRO A 157 6.64 -2.74 0.18
C PRO A 157 5.33 -3.53 0.08
N ILE A 158 5.43 -4.86 0.03
CA ILE A 158 4.29 -5.78 0.04
C ILE A 158 3.44 -5.61 1.31
N LEU A 159 2.13 -5.44 1.14
CA LEU A 159 1.17 -5.22 2.22
C LEU A 159 0.34 -6.47 2.50
N TYR A 160 -0.03 -6.66 3.77
CA TYR A 160 -0.97 -7.66 4.23
C TYR A 160 -1.76 -7.15 5.44
N GLY A 161 -2.87 -7.79 5.72
CA GLY A 161 -3.78 -7.47 6.82
C GLY A 161 -5.14 -8.08 6.58
N GLU A 162 -6.17 -7.62 7.26
CA GLU A 162 -7.54 -8.09 7.10
C GLU A 162 -8.01 -7.95 5.65
N VAL A 163 -8.40 -9.07 5.05
CA VAL A 163 -8.83 -9.18 3.65
C VAL A 163 -10.27 -9.70 3.56
N GLU A 164 -10.98 -9.33 2.50
CA GLU A 164 -12.29 -9.92 2.17
C GLU A 164 -12.12 -11.30 1.50
N THR A 165 -11.04 -11.46 0.74
CA THR A 165 -10.66 -12.72 0.07
C THR A 165 -9.14 -12.88 0.09
N LEU A 166 -8.64 -14.13 0.14
CA LEU A 166 -7.20 -14.42 0.24
C LEU A 166 -6.36 -13.81 -0.90
N ASP A 167 -6.94 -13.60 -2.08
CA ASP A 167 -6.26 -13.05 -3.25
C ASP A 167 -6.09 -11.51 -3.23
N GLU A 168 -6.69 -10.81 -2.25
CA GLU A 168 -6.47 -9.37 -2.08
C GLU A 168 -5.02 -9.01 -1.72
N SER A 169 -4.27 -9.93 -1.12
CA SER A 169 -2.84 -9.74 -0.85
C SER A 169 -2.04 -10.95 -1.31
N SER A 170 -0.91 -10.69 -1.97
CA SER A 170 0.00 -11.78 -2.36
C SER A 170 0.72 -12.42 -1.16
N VAL A 171 0.51 -11.92 0.06
CA VAL A 171 0.90 -12.58 1.32
C VAL A 171 -0.21 -13.52 1.77
N THR A 172 -1.45 -13.05 1.90
CA THR A 172 -2.58 -13.90 2.34
C THR A 172 -2.88 -15.01 1.34
N GLN A 173 -2.64 -14.79 0.05
CA GLN A 173 -2.75 -15.81 -0.99
C GLN A 173 -1.89 -17.06 -0.73
N ILE A 174 -0.81 -16.94 0.06
CA ILE A 174 0.03 -18.08 0.43
C ILE A 174 -0.78 -19.11 1.25
N ALA A 175 -1.76 -18.67 2.04
CA ALA A 175 -2.62 -19.59 2.79
C ALA A 175 -3.37 -20.58 1.88
N SER A 176 -3.78 -20.15 0.69
CA SER A 176 -4.42 -21.06 -0.30
C SER A 176 -3.48 -22.18 -0.76
N ALA A 177 -2.18 -21.94 -0.79
CA ALA A 177 -1.20 -22.97 -1.14
C ALA A 177 -1.00 -24.00 -0.02
N LEU A 178 -1.18 -23.60 1.25
CA LEU A 178 -1.00 -24.49 2.41
C LEU A 178 -2.10 -25.56 2.51
N VAL A 179 -3.28 -25.30 1.93
CA VAL A 179 -4.41 -26.26 1.93
C VAL A 179 -4.49 -27.08 0.64
N ALA A 180 -3.58 -26.88 -0.31
CA ALA A 180 -3.56 -27.65 -1.54
C ALA A 180 -3.11 -29.08 -1.30
N GLN A 181 -3.66 -30.02 -2.09
CA GLN A 181 -3.34 -31.44 -1.99
C GLN A 181 -2.21 -31.88 -2.93
N SER A 182 -1.69 -30.97 -3.75
CA SER A 182 -0.61 -31.24 -4.70
C SER A 182 0.59 -30.37 -4.42
N GLU A 183 1.76 -30.79 -4.90
CA GLU A 183 2.99 -30.03 -4.80
C GLU A 183 2.84 -28.64 -5.45
N ILE A 184 3.21 -27.60 -4.71
CA ILE A 184 3.15 -26.20 -5.15
C ILE A 184 4.51 -25.52 -4.93
N GLY A 185 5.03 -24.91 -6.03
CA GLY A 185 6.22 -24.07 -5.95
C GLY A 185 5.90 -22.69 -5.41
N ILE A 186 6.62 -22.26 -4.37
CA ILE A 186 6.52 -20.90 -3.78
C ILE A 186 7.86 -20.17 -3.90
N ASP A 187 7.81 -18.88 -4.24
CA ASP A 187 8.97 -17.98 -4.40
C ASP A 187 9.86 -17.98 -3.15
N ASP A 188 11.08 -18.52 -3.30
CA ASP A 188 12.18 -18.49 -2.34
C ASP A 188 13.39 -17.72 -2.93
N TRP A 189 13.15 -16.91 -3.95
CA TRP A 189 14.17 -16.13 -4.64
C TRP A 189 14.24 -14.69 -4.15
N ALA A 190 13.07 -14.04 -3.94
CA ALA A 190 13.03 -12.61 -3.64
C ALA A 190 12.73 -12.33 -2.17
N ASN A 191 13.58 -11.50 -1.56
CA ASN A 191 13.33 -10.95 -0.24
C ASN A 191 12.16 -9.96 -0.29
N ARG A 192 11.24 -10.12 0.64
CA ARG A 192 10.11 -9.24 0.87
C ARG A 192 10.17 -8.72 2.30
N TYR A 193 9.55 -7.58 2.52
CA TYR A 193 9.41 -6.97 3.83
C TYR A 193 7.91 -6.84 4.09
N PRO A 194 7.22 -7.94 4.48
CA PRO A 194 5.77 -7.92 4.66
C PRO A 194 5.40 -6.86 5.68
N THR A 195 4.51 -5.97 5.29
CA THR A 195 4.15 -4.79 6.06
C THR A 195 2.67 -4.81 6.38
N PHE A 196 2.35 -4.77 7.67
CA PHE A 196 0.99 -4.84 8.17
C PHE A 196 0.25 -3.53 7.90
N VAL A 197 -0.94 -3.60 7.29
CA VAL A 197 -1.67 -2.41 6.87
C VAL A 197 -2.14 -1.53 8.03
N ASP A 198 -2.41 -2.12 9.21
CA ASP A 198 -2.82 -1.34 10.37
C ASP A 198 -1.64 -0.54 10.95
N ASP A 199 -0.42 -1.05 10.84
CA ASP A 199 0.79 -0.28 11.17
C ASP A 199 0.98 0.87 10.18
N VAL A 200 0.75 0.63 8.88
CA VAL A 200 0.80 1.69 7.85
C VAL A 200 -0.25 2.75 8.09
N ALA A 201 -1.49 2.36 8.40
CA ALA A 201 -2.57 3.30 8.70
C ALA A 201 -2.24 4.17 9.92
N TYR A 202 -1.69 3.56 10.96
CA TYR A 202 -1.20 4.27 12.14
C TYR A 202 -0.09 5.28 11.78
N VAL A 203 0.90 4.87 10.96
CA VAL A 203 1.97 5.75 10.47
C VAL A 203 1.42 6.90 9.65
N CYS A 204 0.49 6.64 8.73
CA CYS A 204 -0.17 7.71 7.95
C CYS A 204 -0.84 8.73 8.88
N ARG A 205 -1.57 8.28 9.91
CA ARG A 205 -2.18 9.17 10.89
C ARG A 205 -1.14 10.02 11.63
N GLN A 206 -0.05 9.39 12.12
CA GLN A 206 1.02 10.13 12.77
C GLN A 206 1.66 11.18 11.84
N MET A 207 1.83 10.88 10.54
CA MET A 207 2.33 11.83 9.55
C MET A 207 1.40 13.05 9.41
N LEU A 208 0.06 12.84 9.38
CA LEU A 208 -0.90 13.93 9.31
C LEU A 208 -0.96 14.74 10.60
N GLU A 209 -0.85 14.11 11.76
CA GLU A 209 -0.75 14.75 13.06
C GLU A 209 0.53 15.61 13.13
N TYR A 210 1.68 15.03 12.75
CA TYR A 210 2.95 15.74 12.71
C TYR A 210 2.92 16.94 11.74
N ARG A 211 2.35 16.77 10.55
CA ARG A 211 2.12 17.86 9.57
C ARG A 211 1.28 18.99 10.17
N SER A 212 0.31 18.66 10.99
CA SER A 212 -0.57 19.66 11.62
C SER A 212 0.15 20.57 12.61
N GLU A 213 1.25 20.09 13.18
CA GLU A 213 2.08 20.80 14.15
C GLU A 213 3.31 21.43 13.48
N ASN A 214 3.71 20.90 12.32
CA ASN A 214 4.94 21.27 11.60
C ASN A 214 4.62 21.59 10.13
N SER A 215 4.36 22.85 9.82
CA SER A 215 3.93 23.31 8.49
C SER A 215 4.95 23.01 7.37
N GLU A 216 6.21 22.83 7.70
CA GLU A 216 7.28 22.51 6.74
C GLU A 216 7.43 21.01 6.46
N PHE A 217 6.65 20.15 7.17
CA PHE A 217 6.72 18.70 6.94
C PHE A 217 6.24 18.35 5.54
N SER A 218 7.18 18.00 4.69
CA SER A 218 6.98 17.67 3.27
C SER A 218 8.18 16.86 2.78
N GLY A 219 7.95 15.86 1.94
CA GLY A 219 9.05 15.05 1.42
C GLY A 219 8.64 13.62 1.02
N THR A 220 9.63 12.85 0.59
CA THR A 220 9.47 11.43 0.34
C THR A 220 9.95 10.64 1.54
N TYR A 221 9.14 9.69 2.00
CA TYR A 221 9.39 8.87 3.18
C TYR A 221 9.20 7.39 2.86
N HIS A 222 9.81 6.54 3.66
CA HIS A 222 9.70 5.09 3.57
C HIS A 222 9.11 4.51 4.85
N TRP A 223 8.24 3.49 4.69
CA TRP A 223 7.83 2.65 5.81
C TRP A 223 7.76 1.19 5.37
N SER A 224 8.20 0.28 6.24
CA SER A 224 8.35 -1.14 5.92
C SER A 224 8.32 -1.98 7.18
N GLY A 225 7.81 -3.20 7.11
CA GLY A 225 8.13 -4.23 8.07
C GLY A 225 9.65 -4.42 8.15
N ASN A 226 10.15 -4.91 9.29
CA ASN A 226 11.59 -5.02 9.57
C ASN A 226 12.14 -6.45 9.43
N GLN A 227 11.29 -7.42 9.06
CA GLN A 227 11.66 -8.82 8.91
C GLN A 227 11.74 -9.16 7.41
N PRO A 228 12.95 -9.35 6.84
CA PRO A 228 13.09 -9.86 5.48
C PRO A 228 12.64 -11.32 5.42
N MET A 229 11.77 -11.64 4.47
CA MET A 229 11.26 -12.99 4.27
C MET A 229 10.99 -13.25 2.80
N THR A 230 11.31 -14.45 2.32
CA THR A 230 10.75 -14.95 1.06
C THR A 230 9.29 -15.39 1.26
N LYS A 231 8.53 -15.57 0.19
CA LYS A 231 7.17 -16.13 0.32
C LYS A 231 7.20 -17.57 0.86
N TYR A 232 8.25 -18.32 0.54
CA TYR A 232 8.46 -19.66 1.08
C TYR A 232 8.62 -19.62 2.61
N GLN A 233 9.42 -18.69 3.13
CA GLN A 233 9.56 -18.49 4.58
C GLN A 233 8.26 -18.01 5.25
N MET A 234 7.49 -17.12 4.57
CA MET A 234 6.17 -16.73 5.06
C MET A 234 5.21 -17.93 5.14
N ALA A 235 5.27 -18.87 4.18
CA ALA A 235 4.45 -20.08 4.19
C ALA A 235 4.71 -20.93 5.45
N HIS A 236 5.97 -21.08 5.86
CA HIS A 236 6.32 -21.80 7.09
C HIS A 236 5.72 -21.16 8.34
N VAL A 237 5.83 -19.82 8.48
CA VAL A 237 5.22 -19.10 9.62
C VAL A 237 3.68 -19.19 9.59
N MET A 238 3.08 -19.15 8.41
CA MET A 238 1.62 -19.27 8.28
C MET A 238 1.15 -20.70 8.58
N ALA A 239 1.93 -21.71 8.22
CA ALA A 239 1.64 -23.10 8.55
C ALA A 239 1.63 -23.35 10.08
N GLU A 240 2.54 -22.72 10.83
CA GLU A 240 2.51 -22.75 12.31
C GLU A 240 1.20 -22.16 12.84
N VAL A 241 0.72 -21.06 12.28
CA VAL A 241 -0.53 -20.39 12.71
C VAL A 241 -1.76 -21.22 12.37
N LEU A 242 -1.75 -21.91 11.21
CA LEU A 242 -2.85 -22.72 10.71
C LEU A 242 -2.80 -24.19 11.16
N GLU A 243 -1.79 -24.57 11.96
CA GLU A 243 -1.52 -25.95 12.36
C GLU A 243 -1.46 -26.93 11.17
N SER A 244 -0.95 -26.43 10.02
CA SER A 244 -0.88 -27.14 8.74
C SER A 244 0.55 -27.64 8.45
N THR A 245 0.70 -28.50 7.45
CA THR A 245 2.02 -28.98 6.98
C THR A 245 2.54 -28.18 5.81
N VAL A 246 3.86 -28.25 5.57
CA VAL A 246 4.53 -27.62 4.42
C VAL A 246 5.20 -28.66 3.50
N ASP A 247 4.93 -29.96 3.69
CA ASP A 247 5.62 -31.04 2.99
C ASP A 247 5.42 -31.00 1.46
N HIS A 248 4.30 -30.42 1.02
CA HIS A 248 3.96 -30.23 -0.39
C HIS A 248 4.41 -28.87 -0.97
N ILE A 249 5.04 -28.04 -0.15
CA ILE A 249 5.52 -26.71 -0.58
C ILE A 249 6.97 -26.80 -1.02
N VAL A 250 7.26 -26.45 -2.28
CA VAL A 250 8.60 -26.51 -2.86
C VAL A 250 9.18 -25.13 -3.08
N PRO A 251 10.44 -24.85 -2.62
CA PRO A 251 11.07 -23.56 -2.82
C PRO A 251 11.49 -23.34 -4.28
N VAL A 252 11.03 -22.23 -4.87
CA VAL A 252 11.40 -21.78 -6.22
C VAL A 252 12.48 -20.70 -6.10
N LYS A 253 13.72 -21.04 -6.46
CA LYS A 253 14.94 -20.19 -6.27
C LYS A 253 15.35 -19.42 -7.52
N HIS A 254 14.41 -19.10 -8.40
CA HIS A 254 14.65 -18.30 -9.60
C HIS A 254 13.56 -17.25 -9.76
N PRO A 255 13.79 -16.18 -10.55
CA PRO A 255 12.79 -15.14 -10.78
C PRO A 255 11.45 -15.73 -11.25
N PRO A 256 10.31 -15.19 -10.78
CA PRO A 256 9.00 -15.64 -11.25
C PRO A 256 8.78 -15.27 -12.71
N ILE A 257 7.95 -16.07 -13.40
CA ILE A 257 7.49 -15.77 -14.76
C ILE A 257 6.51 -14.58 -14.69
N GLY A 258 6.49 -13.74 -15.74
CA GLY A 258 5.61 -12.58 -15.87
C GLY A 258 6.37 -11.26 -15.79
N ALA A 259 5.72 -10.20 -15.34
CA ALA A 259 6.37 -8.89 -15.22
C ALA A 259 7.61 -8.97 -14.31
N PRO A 260 8.76 -8.41 -14.71
CA PRO A 260 9.99 -8.44 -13.90
C PRO A 260 9.74 -7.87 -12.50
N ARG A 261 10.32 -8.51 -11.49
CA ARG A 261 10.21 -8.08 -10.10
C ARG A 261 11.60 -7.94 -9.49
N PRO A 262 11.84 -6.92 -8.67
CA PRO A 262 13.13 -6.77 -7.98
C PRO A 262 13.34 -7.90 -6.97
N GLN A 263 14.62 -8.29 -6.78
CA GLN A 263 14.97 -9.34 -5.82
C GLN A 263 14.90 -8.84 -4.38
N ASP A 264 15.47 -7.67 -4.10
CA ASP A 264 15.49 -7.09 -2.75
C ASP A 264 15.35 -5.57 -2.81
N CYS A 265 14.20 -5.05 -2.38
CA CYS A 265 13.96 -3.61 -2.27
C CYS A 265 13.73 -3.21 -0.80
N GLN A 266 14.69 -3.52 0.07
CA GLN A 266 14.69 -3.04 1.45
C GLN A 266 14.62 -1.52 1.48
N LEU A 267 13.70 -0.98 2.27
CA LEU A 267 13.53 0.45 2.48
C LEU A 267 14.18 0.90 3.78
N ASP A 268 14.97 1.97 3.73
CA ASP A 268 15.43 2.66 4.92
C ASP A 268 14.30 3.55 5.47
N CYS A 269 13.89 3.28 6.70
CA CYS A 269 12.80 3.97 7.38
C CYS A 269 13.31 4.94 8.47
N THR A 270 14.58 5.30 8.45
CA THR A 270 15.24 6.08 9.51
C THR A 270 14.61 7.48 9.65
N ASP A 271 14.21 8.12 8.55
CA ASP A 271 13.68 9.49 8.57
C ASP A 271 12.38 9.59 9.38
N LEU A 272 11.42 8.69 9.19
CA LEU A 272 10.18 8.69 9.99
C LEU A 272 10.45 8.31 11.45
N LYS A 273 11.32 7.31 11.67
CA LYS A 273 11.70 6.89 13.03
C LYS A 273 12.36 8.01 13.81
N ALA A 274 13.21 8.82 13.17
CA ALA A 274 13.86 9.98 13.79
C ALA A 274 12.84 11.07 14.23
N LEU A 275 11.67 11.11 13.58
CA LEU A 275 10.56 11.99 13.96
C LEU A 275 9.62 11.36 15.02
N GLY A 276 9.94 10.17 15.53
CA GLY A 276 9.06 9.42 16.43
C GLY A 276 7.82 8.83 15.76
N ILE A 277 7.82 8.77 14.41
CA ILE A 277 6.73 8.22 13.61
C ILE A 277 7.05 6.75 13.29
N GLY A 278 6.15 5.85 13.70
CA GLY A 278 6.31 4.43 13.40
C GLY A 278 5.47 3.51 14.26
N LYS A 279 5.19 2.33 13.74
CA LYS A 279 4.61 1.19 14.43
C LYS A 279 5.00 -0.07 13.68
N GLN A 280 5.47 -1.09 14.40
CA GLN A 280 5.89 -2.36 13.82
C GLN A 280 5.37 -3.53 14.64
N THR A 281 4.41 -4.25 14.07
CA THR A 281 3.91 -5.51 14.60
C THR A 281 4.71 -6.66 13.98
N ALA A 282 5.16 -7.62 14.79
CA ALA A 282 5.90 -8.78 14.30
C ALA A 282 5.04 -9.60 13.31
N PHE A 283 5.67 -10.17 12.27
CA PHE A 283 4.95 -10.89 11.22
C PHE A 283 4.05 -12.01 11.76
N LEU A 284 4.57 -12.82 12.70
CA LEU A 284 3.80 -13.90 13.33
C LEU A 284 2.54 -13.40 14.04
N GLU A 285 2.64 -12.30 14.76
CA GLU A 285 1.51 -11.69 15.46
C GLU A 285 0.47 -11.14 14.47
N ALA A 286 0.91 -10.34 13.52
CA ALA A 286 0.05 -9.70 12.55
C ALA A 286 -0.60 -10.70 11.58
N ILE A 287 0.11 -11.77 11.18
CA ILE A 287 -0.46 -12.79 10.30
C ILE A 287 -1.52 -13.63 11.03
N ARG A 288 -1.34 -13.87 12.34
CA ARG A 288 -2.35 -14.54 13.16
C ARG A 288 -3.63 -13.71 13.22
N ILE A 289 -3.53 -12.41 13.47
CA ILE A 289 -4.68 -11.48 13.43
C ILE A 289 -5.34 -11.52 12.05
N THR A 290 -4.54 -11.45 10.99
CA THR A 290 -5.02 -11.46 9.60
C THR A 290 -5.79 -12.73 9.27
N LEU A 291 -5.24 -13.91 9.59
CA LEU A 291 -5.85 -15.19 9.24
C LEU A 291 -7.09 -15.48 10.10
N SER A 292 -7.12 -15.04 11.37
CA SER A 292 -8.29 -15.20 12.23
C SER A 292 -9.50 -14.36 11.80
N SER A 293 -9.30 -13.35 10.97
CA SER A 293 -10.38 -12.52 10.41
C SER A 293 -11.05 -13.12 9.17
N ILE A 294 -10.53 -14.24 8.66
CA ILE A 294 -11.03 -14.86 7.42
C ILE A 294 -11.90 -16.07 7.80
N ASP A 295 -13.20 -15.99 7.50
CA ASP A 295 -14.13 -17.08 7.75
C ASP A 295 -13.66 -18.38 7.07
N GLY A 296 -13.64 -19.49 7.82
CA GLY A 296 -13.30 -20.82 7.33
C GLY A 296 -11.81 -21.10 7.11
N VAL A 297 -10.89 -20.18 7.39
CA VAL A 297 -9.44 -20.44 7.23
C VAL A 297 -8.92 -21.44 8.27
N PHE A 298 -9.51 -21.47 9.48
CA PHE A 298 -9.17 -22.46 10.51
C PHE A 298 -9.99 -23.77 10.41
N ASP A 299 -10.94 -23.86 9.49
CA ASP A 299 -11.73 -25.05 9.23
C ASP A 299 -11.14 -25.89 8.06
N LEU A 300 -9.98 -25.48 7.54
CA LEU A 300 -9.23 -26.11 6.44
C LEU A 300 -8.18 -27.07 7.01
#